data_0c8c8bc801f6847a0bd9b92a6384f3f4
#
_entry.id   0c8c8bc801f6847a0bd9b92a6384f3f4
#
_cell.length_a   1.000
_cell.length_b   1.000
_cell.length_c   1.000
_cell.angle_alpha   90.00
_cell.angle_beta   90.00
_cell.angle_gamma   90.00
#
_symmetry.space_group_name_H-M   'P 1'
#
loop_
_entity.id
_entity.type
_entity.pdbx_description
1 polymer ?
#
loop_
_entity_poly.entity_id
_entity_poly.type
_entity_poly.pdbx_seq_one_letter_code
_entity_poly.pdbx_strand_id
1 'polypeptide(L)'
;MRNTRLSDKIKIVNAVVPTVGSAGAMTATVVDGTGYDRCMFILTTGAATAGATGTFKIQSSATSGGSYADVSGAALTNLADTDGSKQFVVDMPVNSAKAFMKVVGTTVTQPIANSTIAILYRGLAYPVDTAYAGEAVVI
;
A
#
# COMPACT_ATOMS: atom_id res chain seq x y z
N MET A 1 21.53 -14.01 22.50
CA MET A 1 20.22 -13.60 21.93
C MET A 1 20.46 -12.44 20.98
N ARG A 2 20.21 -12.60 19.70
CA ARG A 2 20.28 -11.48 18.75
C ARG A 2 19.10 -10.55 19.00
N ASN A 3 19.36 -9.35 19.42
CA ASN A 3 18.36 -8.28 19.47
C ASN A 3 18.09 -7.81 18.03
N THR A 4 17.24 -8.53 17.30
CA THR A 4 16.84 -8.12 15.96
C THR A 4 15.86 -6.95 16.07
N ARG A 5 16.21 -5.82 15.45
CA ARG A 5 15.34 -4.64 15.38
C ARG A 5 14.14 -4.94 14.48
N LEU A 6 13.06 -4.22 14.68
CA LEU A 6 11.87 -4.35 13.81
C LEU A 6 12.24 -4.05 12.35
N SER A 7 13.09 -3.06 12.11
CA SER A 7 13.59 -2.71 10.78
C SER A 7 14.30 -3.85 10.05
N ASP A 8 14.85 -4.82 10.80
CA ASP A 8 15.49 -6.00 10.21
C ASP A 8 14.48 -7.06 9.75
N LYS A 9 13.20 -6.86 10.06
CA LYS A 9 12.12 -7.85 9.85
C LYS A 9 11.03 -7.37 8.90
N ILE A 10 11.04 -6.10 8.54
CA ILE A 10 10.02 -5.49 7.69
C ILE A 10 10.68 -4.75 6.52
N LYS A 11 9.96 -4.66 5.41
CA LYS A 11 10.29 -3.78 4.29
C LYS A 11 9.14 -2.81 4.09
N ILE A 12 9.44 -1.52 4.00
CA ILE A 12 8.45 -0.46 3.78
C ILE A 12 8.59 0.04 2.34
N VAL A 13 7.48 0.09 1.63
CA VAL A 13 7.42 0.54 0.24
C VAL A 13 6.36 1.63 0.11
N ASN A 14 6.66 2.67 -0.64
CA ASN A 14 5.70 3.70 -1.01
C ASN A 14 4.76 3.13 -2.09
N ALA A 15 3.57 2.69 -1.72
CA ALA A 15 2.62 2.06 -2.64
C ALA A 15 1.81 3.10 -3.44
N VAL A 16 1.52 4.25 -2.85
CA VAL A 16 0.94 5.41 -3.51
C VAL A 16 1.65 6.66 -3.01
N VAL A 17 2.24 7.40 -3.93
CA VAL A 17 2.92 8.67 -3.59
C VAL A 17 1.88 9.67 -3.07
N PRO A 18 2.20 10.44 -2.01
CA PRO A 18 1.31 11.48 -1.51
C PRO A 18 0.83 12.41 -2.61
N THR A 19 -0.47 12.54 -2.74
CA THR A 19 -1.10 13.35 -3.80
C THR A 19 -2.14 14.27 -3.19
N VAL A 20 -2.11 15.52 -3.61
CA VAL A 20 -3.10 16.55 -3.27
C VAL A 20 -3.56 17.26 -4.54
N GLY A 21 -4.79 17.66 -4.60
CA GLY A 21 -5.23 18.70 -5.53
C GLY A 21 -6.21 18.31 -6.61
N SER A 22 -6.18 17.15 -7.26
CA SER A 22 -7.16 16.80 -8.29
C SER A 22 -7.79 15.43 -8.08
N ALA A 23 -9.07 15.32 -8.44
CA ALA A 23 -9.73 14.03 -8.53
C ALA A 23 -9.12 13.20 -9.67
N GLY A 24 -9.06 11.89 -9.50
CA GLY A 24 -8.54 10.98 -10.51
C GLY A 24 -7.94 9.72 -9.92
N ALA A 25 -7.27 8.94 -10.76
CA ALA A 25 -6.62 7.70 -10.37
C ALA A 25 -5.43 7.98 -9.44
N MET A 26 -5.29 7.14 -8.42
CA MET A 26 -4.13 7.15 -7.53
C MET A 26 -2.90 6.66 -8.30
N THR A 27 -1.78 7.39 -8.14
CA THR A 27 -0.50 6.99 -8.76
C THR A 27 0.15 5.90 -7.92
N ALA A 28 -0.02 4.66 -8.35
CA ALA A 28 0.46 3.49 -7.63
C ALA A 28 1.82 3.01 -8.14
N THR A 29 2.65 2.55 -7.21
CA THR A 29 3.90 1.83 -7.46
C THR A 29 3.66 0.34 -7.23
N VAL A 30 4.29 -0.51 -8.03
CA VAL A 30 4.25 -1.96 -7.84
C VAL A 30 5.04 -2.33 -6.58
N VAL A 31 4.42 -3.10 -5.72
CA VAL A 31 5.02 -3.66 -4.51
C VAL A 31 5.43 -5.10 -4.78
N ASP A 32 6.72 -5.39 -4.72
CA ASP A 32 7.24 -6.75 -4.85
C ASP A 32 7.25 -7.43 -3.47
N GLY A 33 6.33 -8.37 -3.29
CA GLY A 33 6.19 -9.16 -2.07
C GLY A 33 6.97 -10.47 -2.07
N THR A 34 7.83 -10.71 -3.07
CA THR A 34 8.63 -11.94 -3.14
C THR A 34 9.46 -12.12 -1.87
N GLY A 35 9.38 -13.30 -1.27
CA GLY A 35 10.11 -13.61 -0.02
C GLY A 35 9.43 -13.15 1.27
N TYR A 36 8.23 -12.62 1.19
CA TYR A 36 7.43 -12.22 2.35
C TYR A 36 6.12 -13.01 2.40
N ASP A 37 5.63 -13.22 3.60
CA ASP A 37 4.41 -13.99 3.86
C ASP A 37 3.17 -13.10 3.94
N ARG A 38 3.34 -11.84 4.37
CA ARG A 38 2.26 -10.89 4.54
C ARG A 38 2.65 -9.49 4.06
N CYS A 39 1.64 -8.75 3.64
CA CYS A 39 1.73 -7.34 3.28
C CYS A 39 0.57 -6.56 3.92
N MET A 40 0.90 -5.48 4.58
CA MET A 40 -0.08 -4.54 5.14
C MET A 40 0.00 -3.23 4.38
N PHE A 41 -1.10 -2.83 3.75
CA PHE A 41 -1.27 -1.53 3.11
C PHE A 41 -1.94 -0.57 4.09
N ILE A 42 -1.34 0.58 4.31
CA ILE A 42 -1.88 1.64 5.16
C ILE A 42 -2.18 2.84 4.27
N LEU A 43 -3.46 3.08 4.02
CA LEU A 43 -3.94 4.28 3.33
C LEU A 43 -4.12 5.38 4.37
N THR A 44 -3.47 6.49 4.18
CA THR A 44 -3.68 7.72 4.97
C THR A 44 -4.36 8.75 4.08
N THR A 45 -5.52 9.22 4.50
CA THR A 45 -6.24 10.32 3.86
C THR A 45 -5.91 11.63 4.57
N GLY A 46 -5.79 12.69 3.79
CA GLY A 46 -5.66 14.05 4.29
C GLY A 46 -6.97 14.83 4.13
N ALA A 47 -6.88 16.09 3.73
CA ALA A 47 -8.07 16.89 3.46
C ALA A 47 -8.92 16.26 2.35
N ALA A 48 -10.22 16.19 2.59
CA ALA A 48 -11.22 15.80 1.60
C ALA A 48 -12.14 16.98 1.31
N THR A 49 -12.40 17.23 0.04
CA THR A 49 -13.31 18.29 -0.38
C THR A 49 -14.76 17.79 -0.32
N ALA A 50 -15.69 18.63 0.08
CA ALA A 50 -17.12 18.28 0.16
C ALA A 50 -17.62 17.67 -1.16
N GLY A 51 -18.35 16.55 -1.05
CA GLY A 51 -18.84 15.78 -2.19
C GLY A 51 -17.81 14.83 -2.83
N ALA A 52 -16.59 14.73 -2.29
CA ALA A 52 -15.60 13.78 -2.77
C ALA A 52 -16.04 12.35 -2.48
N THR A 53 -15.79 11.46 -3.43
CA THR A 53 -15.94 10.02 -3.29
C THR A 53 -14.70 9.31 -3.81
N GLY A 54 -14.46 8.08 -3.40
CA GLY A 54 -13.30 7.33 -3.87
C GLY A 54 -13.43 5.84 -3.69
N THR A 55 -12.58 5.11 -4.40
CA THR A 55 -12.44 3.67 -4.30
C THR A 55 -11.00 3.31 -3.99
N PHE A 56 -10.79 2.19 -3.31
CA PHE A 56 -9.48 1.66 -2.99
C PHE A 56 -9.53 0.14 -2.94
N LYS A 57 -8.70 -0.51 -3.72
CA LYS A 57 -8.54 -1.96 -3.71
C LYS A 57 -7.11 -2.35 -4.05
N ILE A 58 -6.76 -3.59 -3.73
CA ILE A 58 -5.46 -4.17 -4.08
C ILE A 58 -5.65 -5.18 -5.22
N GLN A 59 -4.75 -5.12 -6.18
CA GLN A 59 -4.62 -6.11 -7.24
C GLN A 59 -3.27 -6.82 -7.14
N SER A 60 -3.19 -8.03 -7.64
CA SER A 60 -1.96 -8.82 -7.69
C SER A 60 -1.71 -9.44 -9.06
N SER A 61 -0.43 -9.70 -9.36
CA SER A 61 0.02 -10.33 -10.61
C SER A 61 1.21 -11.26 -10.34
N ALA A 62 1.41 -12.22 -11.24
CA ALA A 62 2.58 -13.09 -11.23
C ALA A 62 3.86 -12.39 -11.67
N THR A 63 3.76 -11.30 -12.41
CA THR A 63 4.90 -10.50 -12.90
C THR A 63 4.63 -9.01 -12.72
N SER A 64 5.69 -8.22 -12.55
CA SER A 64 5.58 -6.78 -12.32
C SER A 64 4.90 -6.01 -13.45
N GLY A 65 5.09 -6.42 -14.68
CA GLY A 65 4.46 -5.83 -15.87
C GLY A 65 3.26 -6.63 -16.41
N GLY A 66 2.76 -7.60 -15.66
CA GLY A 66 1.69 -8.50 -16.10
C GLY A 66 0.29 -7.96 -15.91
N SER A 67 -0.69 -8.82 -16.17
CA SER A 67 -2.08 -8.54 -15.91
C SER A 67 -2.38 -8.66 -14.42
N TYR A 68 -2.91 -7.62 -13.85
CA TYR A 68 -3.31 -7.57 -12.44
C TYR A 68 -4.78 -7.92 -12.28
N ALA A 69 -5.09 -8.73 -11.28
CA ALA A 69 -6.45 -9.10 -10.91
C ALA A 69 -6.75 -8.72 -9.46
N ASP A 70 -8.00 -8.43 -9.18
CA ASP A 70 -8.44 -8.06 -7.84
C ASP A 70 -8.15 -9.17 -6.82
N VAL A 71 -7.60 -8.78 -5.68
CA VAL A 71 -7.44 -9.69 -4.53
C VAL A 71 -8.76 -9.69 -3.76
N SER A 72 -9.34 -10.87 -3.64
CA SER A 72 -10.63 -11.02 -2.94
C SER A 72 -10.55 -10.54 -1.50
N GLY A 73 -11.46 -9.69 -1.10
CA GLY A 73 -11.52 -9.10 0.25
C GLY A 73 -10.54 -7.96 0.52
N ALA A 74 -9.63 -7.65 -0.41
CA ALA A 74 -8.65 -6.57 -0.26
C ALA A 74 -9.15 -5.26 -0.89
N ALA A 75 -10.36 -4.86 -0.53
CA ALA A 75 -10.95 -3.60 -0.93
C ALA A 75 -11.58 -2.90 0.27
N LEU A 76 -11.49 -1.59 0.30
CA LEU A 76 -12.21 -0.78 1.28
C LEU A 76 -13.63 -0.49 0.76
N THR A 77 -14.53 -0.22 1.71
CA THR A 77 -15.80 0.45 1.39
C THR A 77 -15.49 1.78 0.72
N ASN A 78 -16.36 2.23 -0.18
CA ASN A 78 -16.15 3.49 -0.88
C ASN A 78 -15.86 4.63 0.09
N LEU A 79 -14.80 5.38 -0.21
CA LEU A 79 -14.41 6.56 0.52
C LEU A 79 -15.40 7.70 0.25
N ALA A 80 -15.63 8.53 1.24
CA ALA A 80 -16.47 9.73 1.16
C ALA A 80 -15.69 10.96 1.65
N ASP A 81 -16.26 12.13 1.48
CA ASP A 81 -15.68 13.39 1.97
C ASP A 81 -15.51 13.42 3.50
N THR A 82 -16.30 12.64 4.23
CA THR A 82 -16.17 12.45 5.69
C THR A 82 -14.98 11.57 6.10
N ASP A 83 -14.28 10.98 5.14
CA ASP A 83 -13.12 10.10 5.37
C ASP A 83 -11.79 10.84 5.29
N GLY A 84 -11.81 12.16 5.30
CA GLY A 84 -10.63 12.99 5.46
C GLY A 84 -9.94 12.79 6.81
N SER A 85 -8.60 12.87 6.82
CA SER A 85 -7.77 12.76 8.03
C SER A 85 -7.94 11.43 8.79
N LYS A 86 -8.14 10.32 8.05
CA LYS A 86 -8.29 8.97 8.60
C LYS A 86 -7.21 8.04 8.07
N GLN A 87 -7.07 6.91 8.73
CA GLN A 87 -6.22 5.80 8.30
C GLN A 87 -7.07 4.55 8.08
N PHE A 88 -6.76 3.84 7.00
CA PHE A 88 -7.38 2.57 6.62
C PHE A 88 -6.30 1.54 6.43
N VAL A 89 -6.52 0.33 6.91
CA VAL A 89 -5.55 -0.76 6.86
C VAL A 89 -6.13 -1.94 6.09
N VAL A 90 -5.37 -2.45 5.14
CA VAL A 90 -5.64 -3.73 4.46
C VAL A 90 -4.44 -4.64 4.72
N ASP A 91 -4.61 -5.62 5.58
CA ASP A 91 -3.58 -6.62 5.89
C ASP A 91 -3.94 -7.94 5.20
N MET A 92 -3.06 -8.43 4.34
CA MET A 92 -3.33 -9.57 3.49
C MET A 92 -2.14 -10.53 3.40
N PRO A 93 -2.38 -11.83 3.18
CA PRO A 93 -1.31 -12.76 2.85
C PRO A 93 -0.76 -12.45 1.44
N VAL A 94 0.55 -12.63 1.27
CA VAL A 94 1.19 -12.57 -0.05
C VAL A 94 1.02 -13.93 -0.73
N ASN A 95 0.40 -13.94 -1.91
CA ASN A 95 0.35 -15.14 -2.73
C ASN A 95 1.68 -15.31 -3.48
N SER A 96 2.44 -16.34 -3.18
CA SER A 96 3.74 -16.58 -3.80
C SER A 96 3.70 -16.73 -5.33
N ALA A 97 2.57 -17.18 -5.88
CA ALA A 97 2.37 -17.26 -7.33
C ALA A 97 1.98 -15.90 -7.96
N LYS A 98 1.59 -14.91 -7.15
CA LYS A 98 1.17 -13.56 -7.57
C LYS A 98 1.71 -12.52 -6.58
N ALA A 99 3.02 -12.50 -6.42
CA ALA A 99 3.68 -11.70 -5.38
C ALA A 99 3.78 -10.20 -5.70
N PHE A 100 3.52 -9.79 -6.94
CA PHE A 100 3.50 -8.38 -7.33
C PHE A 100 2.12 -7.78 -7.07
N MET A 101 2.08 -6.74 -6.25
CA MET A 101 0.85 -6.10 -5.80
C MET A 101 0.85 -4.63 -6.16
N LYS A 102 -0.32 -4.07 -6.40
CA LYS A 102 -0.49 -2.62 -6.56
C LYS A 102 -1.84 -2.16 -6.01
N VAL A 103 -1.86 -0.93 -5.58
CA VAL A 103 -3.10 -0.22 -5.24
C VAL A 103 -3.81 0.19 -6.53
N VAL A 104 -5.11 0.00 -6.58
CA VAL A 104 -5.99 0.60 -7.59
C VAL A 104 -7.04 1.40 -6.86
N GLY A 105 -6.97 2.70 -7.00
CA GLY A 105 -7.89 3.62 -6.37
C GLY A 105 -8.15 4.82 -7.25
N THR A 106 -9.30 5.44 -7.06
CA THR A 106 -9.71 6.62 -7.80
C THR A 106 -10.52 7.52 -6.87
N THR A 107 -10.26 8.82 -6.93
CA THR A 107 -11.14 9.84 -6.34
C THR A 107 -11.98 10.45 -7.44
N VAL A 108 -13.26 10.69 -7.16
CA VAL A 108 -14.25 11.15 -8.13
C VAL A 108 -14.93 12.41 -7.62
N THR A 109 -15.39 13.24 -8.52
CA THR A 109 -16.07 14.52 -8.27
C THR A 109 -15.14 15.56 -7.68
N GLN A 110 -14.52 15.27 -6.54
CA GLN A 110 -13.61 16.15 -5.82
C GLN A 110 -12.40 15.37 -5.29
N PRO A 111 -11.28 16.02 -5.02
CA PRO A 111 -10.09 15.35 -4.52
C PRO A 111 -10.22 14.93 -3.06
N ILE A 112 -9.60 13.79 -2.74
CA ILE A 112 -9.22 13.38 -1.39
C ILE A 112 -7.69 13.25 -1.40
N ALA A 113 -7.01 14.05 -0.60
CA ALA A 113 -5.58 13.92 -0.41
C ALA A 113 -5.28 12.53 0.16
N ASN A 114 -4.33 11.82 -0.43
CA ASN A 114 -4.06 10.45 -0.02
C ASN A 114 -2.61 10.04 -0.22
N SER A 115 -2.18 9.06 0.55
CA SER A 115 -0.95 8.32 0.36
C SER A 115 -1.12 6.90 0.90
N THR A 116 -0.34 5.97 0.39
CA THR A 116 -0.35 4.60 0.89
C THR A 116 1.06 4.07 1.02
N ILE A 117 1.38 3.51 2.17
CA ILE A 117 2.58 2.72 2.39
C ILE A 117 2.21 1.24 2.46
N ALA A 118 3.09 0.39 1.96
CA ALA A 118 3.01 -1.05 2.10
C ALA A 118 4.12 -1.51 3.05
N ILE A 119 3.76 -2.32 4.05
CA ILE A 119 4.69 -2.94 4.98
C ILE A 119 4.68 -4.44 4.71
N LEU A 120 5.80 -4.93 4.19
CA LEU A 120 6.04 -6.35 4.00
C LEU A 120 6.68 -6.91 5.25
N TYR A 121 6.18 -8.02 5.75
CA TYR A 121 6.64 -8.63 6.98
C TYR A 121 6.52 -10.15 6.98
N ARG A 122 7.04 -10.81 8.02
CA ARG A 122 7.21 -12.27 8.07
C ARG A 122 8.00 -12.77 6.86
N GLY A 123 9.18 -12.17 6.63
CA GLY A 123 10.09 -12.61 5.58
C GLY A 123 10.51 -14.07 5.76
N LEU A 124 10.65 -14.78 4.66
CA LEU A 124 11.09 -16.19 4.64
C LEU A 124 12.57 -16.35 4.98
N ALA A 125 13.35 -15.26 4.87
CA ALA A 125 14.75 -15.19 5.26
C ALA A 125 15.04 -13.91 6.03
N TYR A 126 15.95 -13.95 6.99
CA TYR A 126 16.36 -12.80 7.78
C TYR A 126 17.90 -12.64 7.72
N PRO A 127 18.43 -11.40 7.69
CA PRO A 127 17.70 -10.14 7.62
C PRO A 127 16.95 -9.97 6.28
N VAL A 128 15.82 -9.29 6.32
CA VAL A 128 15.09 -8.94 5.10
C VAL A 128 15.82 -7.83 4.34
N ASP A 129 15.56 -7.72 3.05
CA ASP A 129 16.04 -6.58 2.25
C ASP A 129 15.38 -5.29 2.77
N THR A 130 16.22 -4.43 3.31
CA THR A 130 15.83 -3.12 3.87
C THR A 130 16.14 -1.96 2.94
N ALA A 131 16.24 -2.22 1.63
CA ALA A 131 16.42 -1.15 0.66
C ALA A 131 15.18 -0.25 0.63
N TYR A 132 15.32 0.93 1.19
CA TYR A 132 14.31 1.98 1.19
C TYR A 132 14.55 2.97 0.04
N ALA A 133 13.49 3.55 -0.49
CA ALA A 133 13.56 4.58 -1.52
C ALA A 133 14.09 5.94 -1.01
N GLY A 134 14.42 6.02 0.26
CA GLY A 134 14.96 7.19 0.95
C GLY A 134 15.95 6.80 2.03
N GLU A 135 16.21 7.69 2.97
CA GLU A 135 17.07 7.43 4.12
C GLU A 135 16.30 6.73 5.24
N ALA A 136 16.84 5.65 5.77
CA ALA A 136 16.39 5.04 7.01
C ALA A 136 17.39 5.32 8.12
N VAL A 137 17.00 6.12 9.10
CA VAL A 137 17.79 6.35 10.31
C VAL A 137 17.39 5.32 11.35
N VAL A 138 18.32 4.44 11.71
CA VAL A 138 18.13 3.43 12.75
C VAL A 138 19.04 3.81 13.91
N ILE A 139 18.45 4.17 15.04
CA ILE A 139 19.16 4.55 16.27
C ILE A 139 19.25 3.33 17.21
#